data_295ecc0cc000a3d6c86e3856b9926fca
#
_entry.id   295ecc0cc000a3d6c86e3856b9926fca
#
_cell.length_a   1.000
_cell.length_b   1.000
_cell.length_c   1.000
_cell.angle_alpha   90.00
_cell.angle_beta   90.00
_cell.angle_gamma   90.00
#
_symmetry.space_group_name_H-M   'P 1'
#
loop_
_entity.id
_entity.type
_entity.pdbx_description
1 polymer ?
#
loop_
_entity_poly.entity_id
_entity_poly.type
_entity_poly.pdbx_seq_one_letter_code
_entity_poly.pdbx_strand_id
1 'polypeptide(L)'
;MHLHAWNSPPEHDLTGDDWRWQPYLIEFSDEVMREKVLFMTRLLEETFQTKMLSHRAGRWAFDSRYARLLIELGYQVDCSVTPRVNWRNAKGAPQGHGGTDYQHFPDRAYFIDVNDISRAGTSPLLEVPMSIQYKHPAWLNTIKQGYDRLRGKYRSPSVNWLRPTGGNASQMIEVAQQCLSQGNDYVEFMLHSSEFMPGGSPTFKDEAAIEGLYEDLEALFSWLSDKTVGMTLAEFYQHKKK
;
A
#
# COMPACT_ATOMS: atom_id res chain seq x y z
N MET A 1 -6.28 8.18 -6.05
CA MET A 1 -6.85 7.14 -6.93
C MET A 1 -6.40 5.76 -6.43
N HIS A 2 -7.30 4.76 -6.43
CA HIS A 2 -7.00 3.37 -6.10
C HIS A 2 -7.71 2.46 -7.11
N LEU A 3 -6.96 1.61 -7.81
CA LEU A 3 -7.45 0.86 -8.95
C LEU A 3 -7.11 -0.63 -8.79
N HIS A 4 -8.11 -1.48 -9.00
CA HIS A 4 -7.95 -2.93 -9.16
C HIS A 4 -8.25 -3.32 -10.61
N ALA A 5 -7.30 -3.95 -11.28
CA ALA A 5 -7.35 -4.17 -12.72
C ALA A 5 -8.57 -4.99 -13.19
N TRP A 6 -8.97 -5.98 -12.40
CA TRP A 6 -10.04 -6.93 -12.78
C TRP A 6 -11.47 -6.36 -12.67
N ASN A 7 -11.66 -5.22 -12.03
CA ASN A 7 -12.99 -4.60 -11.83
C ASN A 7 -13.03 -3.11 -12.17
N SER A 8 -12.00 -2.60 -12.84
CA SER A 8 -11.92 -1.20 -13.25
C SER A 8 -11.95 -1.08 -14.76
N PRO A 9 -12.86 -0.25 -15.32
CA PRO A 9 -12.91 -0.01 -16.77
C PRO A 9 -11.63 0.70 -17.29
N PRO A 10 -11.41 0.65 -18.62
CA PRO A 10 -12.15 -0.16 -19.59
C PRO A 10 -11.93 -1.66 -19.36
N GLU A 11 -12.95 -2.47 -19.72
CA GLU A 11 -12.86 -3.92 -19.57
C GLU A 11 -11.82 -4.50 -20.54
N HIS A 12 -10.85 -5.18 -19.95
CA HIS A 12 -9.83 -5.95 -20.66
C HIS A 12 -9.56 -7.22 -19.87
N ASP A 13 -9.90 -8.34 -20.45
CA ASP A 13 -9.65 -9.64 -19.81
C ASP A 13 -8.22 -10.09 -20.09
N LEU A 14 -7.45 -10.34 -19.03
CA LEU A 14 -6.13 -10.96 -19.13
C LEU A 14 -6.25 -12.49 -19.08
N THR A 15 -7.28 -13.00 -18.40
CA THR A 15 -7.59 -14.42 -18.26
C THR A 15 -9.04 -14.69 -18.68
N GLY A 16 -9.43 -15.94 -18.78
CA GLY A 16 -10.85 -16.28 -19.01
C GLY A 16 -11.76 -16.04 -17.79
N ASP A 17 -11.21 -15.65 -16.64
CA ASP A 17 -11.94 -15.38 -15.40
C ASP A 17 -11.11 -14.47 -14.48
N ASP A 18 -11.07 -13.19 -14.80
CA ASP A 18 -10.30 -12.19 -14.05
C ASP A 18 -10.86 -11.95 -12.65
N TRP A 19 -12.13 -12.18 -12.42
CA TRP A 19 -12.75 -12.11 -11.09
C TRP A 19 -12.21 -13.17 -10.14
N ARG A 20 -11.96 -14.35 -10.64
CA ARG A 20 -11.40 -15.46 -9.88
C ARG A 20 -9.90 -15.26 -9.64
N TRP A 21 -9.18 -14.87 -10.68
CA TRP A 21 -7.72 -14.75 -10.63
C TRP A 21 -7.24 -13.43 -10.06
N GLN A 22 -8.03 -12.38 -10.20
CA GLN A 22 -7.74 -11.04 -9.72
C GLN A 22 -6.33 -10.57 -10.15
N PRO A 23 -6.06 -10.48 -11.47
CA PRO A 23 -4.74 -10.14 -11.98
C PRO A 23 -4.31 -8.74 -11.53
N TYR A 24 -3.00 -8.58 -11.36
CA TYR A 24 -2.39 -7.31 -11.05
C TYR A 24 -2.33 -6.41 -12.28
N LEU A 25 -2.44 -5.10 -12.11
CA LEU A 25 -2.33 -4.17 -13.24
C LEU A 25 -0.96 -4.29 -13.94
N ILE A 26 0.10 -4.59 -13.20
CA ILE A 26 1.45 -4.83 -13.75
C ILE A 26 1.59 -6.11 -14.59
N GLU A 27 0.56 -6.95 -14.64
CA GLU A 27 0.52 -8.13 -15.53
C GLU A 27 -0.04 -7.81 -16.93
N PHE A 28 -0.66 -6.62 -17.09
CA PHE A 28 -1.16 -6.14 -18.38
C PHE A 28 -0.07 -5.44 -19.21
N SER A 29 -0.35 -5.27 -20.51
CA SER A 29 0.52 -4.46 -21.38
C SER A 29 0.53 -2.99 -20.95
N ASP A 30 1.52 -2.24 -21.44
CA ASP A 30 1.64 -0.81 -21.16
C ASP A 30 0.43 -0.02 -21.67
N GLU A 31 -0.13 -0.43 -22.80
CA GLU A 31 -1.31 0.19 -23.40
C GLU A 31 -2.53 0.01 -22.51
N VAL A 32 -2.82 -1.22 -22.08
CA VAL A 32 -3.97 -1.53 -21.21
C VAL A 32 -3.80 -0.89 -19.84
N MET A 33 -2.60 -0.94 -19.27
CA MET A 33 -2.30 -0.23 -18.01
C MET A 33 -2.63 1.26 -18.15
N ARG A 34 -2.15 1.90 -19.23
CA ARG A 34 -2.36 3.31 -19.51
C ARG A 34 -3.85 3.63 -19.67
N GLU A 35 -4.59 2.85 -20.44
CA GLU A 35 -6.03 3.06 -20.65
C GLU A 35 -6.80 3.02 -19.34
N LYS A 36 -6.59 2.00 -18.51
CA LYS A 36 -7.26 1.85 -17.21
C LYS A 36 -6.92 3.00 -16.25
N VAL A 37 -5.65 3.35 -16.12
CA VAL A 37 -5.21 4.43 -15.23
C VAL A 37 -5.75 5.78 -15.69
N LEU A 38 -5.69 6.06 -16.99
CA LEU A 38 -6.19 7.30 -17.56
C LEU A 38 -7.71 7.42 -17.43
N PHE A 39 -8.45 6.33 -17.69
CA PHE A 39 -9.91 6.29 -17.53
C PHE A 39 -10.30 6.60 -16.09
N MET A 40 -9.71 5.90 -15.12
CA MET A 40 -10.04 6.09 -13.71
C MET A 40 -9.62 7.48 -13.20
N THR A 41 -8.49 8.00 -13.66
CA THR A 41 -8.06 9.36 -13.32
C THR A 41 -9.07 10.38 -13.78
N ARG A 42 -9.47 10.33 -15.07
CA ARG A 42 -10.46 11.25 -15.63
C ARG A 42 -11.81 11.13 -14.95
N LEU A 43 -12.29 9.91 -14.75
CA LEU A 43 -13.58 9.66 -14.08
C LEU A 43 -13.62 10.31 -12.69
N LEU A 44 -12.55 10.14 -11.90
CA LEU A 44 -12.48 10.72 -10.55
C LEU A 44 -12.32 12.25 -10.60
N GLU A 45 -11.50 12.77 -11.50
CA GLU A 45 -11.31 14.22 -11.66
C GLU A 45 -12.59 14.91 -12.11
N GLU A 46 -13.34 14.32 -13.05
CA GLU A 46 -14.61 14.83 -13.52
C GLU A 46 -15.71 14.70 -12.45
N THR A 47 -15.75 13.59 -11.71
CA THR A 47 -16.77 13.37 -10.67
C THR A 47 -16.58 14.32 -9.49
N PHE A 48 -15.35 14.49 -9.01
CA PHE A 48 -15.05 15.26 -7.82
C PHE A 48 -14.56 16.68 -8.12
N GLN A 49 -14.45 17.07 -9.39
CA GLN A 49 -13.98 18.39 -9.85
C GLN A 49 -12.64 18.78 -9.19
N THR A 50 -11.75 17.80 -9.03
CA THR A 50 -10.43 17.97 -8.38
C THR A 50 -9.38 17.12 -9.04
N LYS A 51 -8.12 17.58 -9.01
CA LYS A 51 -6.99 16.83 -9.55
C LYS A 51 -6.63 15.64 -8.66
N MET A 52 -6.37 14.49 -9.30
CA MET A 52 -5.85 13.31 -8.62
C MET A 52 -4.33 13.46 -8.43
N LEU A 53 -3.91 13.68 -7.19
CA LEU A 53 -2.50 13.91 -6.85
C LEU A 53 -1.86 12.73 -6.14
N SER A 54 -2.65 11.83 -5.57
CA SER A 54 -2.18 10.68 -4.81
C SER A 54 -2.72 9.37 -5.36
N HIS A 55 -1.92 8.33 -5.26
CA HIS A 55 -2.22 7.02 -5.79
C HIS A 55 -1.84 5.91 -4.80
N ARG A 56 -2.53 4.78 -4.90
CA ARG A 56 -2.16 3.50 -4.30
C ARG A 56 -2.60 2.38 -5.22
N ALA A 57 -1.65 1.53 -5.64
CA ALA A 57 -1.93 0.41 -6.51
C ALA A 57 -2.81 -0.64 -5.83
N GLY A 58 -3.79 -1.16 -6.55
CA GLY A 58 -4.57 -2.30 -6.12
C GLY A 58 -3.69 -3.51 -5.86
N ARG A 59 -3.94 -4.22 -4.75
CA ARG A 59 -3.12 -5.35 -4.29
C ARG A 59 -1.62 -5.03 -4.15
N TRP A 60 -1.28 -3.75 -3.95
CA TRP A 60 0.09 -3.27 -3.78
C TRP A 60 1.02 -3.57 -4.98
N ALA A 61 0.46 -3.75 -6.18
CA ALA A 61 1.24 -4.11 -7.35
C ALA A 61 1.72 -2.87 -8.12
N PHE A 62 2.98 -2.51 -7.91
CA PHE A 62 3.59 -1.31 -8.45
C PHE A 62 4.96 -1.61 -9.05
N ASP A 63 5.26 -1.03 -10.21
CA ASP A 63 6.54 -1.18 -10.91
C ASP A 63 6.98 0.15 -11.55
N SER A 64 8.17 0.15 -12.15
CA SER A 64 8.73 1.34 -12.80
C SER A 64 7.91 1.84 -13.99
N ARG A 65 7.16 0.98 -14.67
CA ARG A 65 6.26 1.37 -15.78
C ARG A 65 5.08 2.17 -15.24
N TYR A 66 4.48 1.66 -14.17
CA TYR A 66 3.36 2.32 -13.50
C TYR A 66 3.81 3.67 -12.91
N ALA A 67 4.98 3.72 -12.29
CA ALA A 67 5.54 4.96 -11.76
C ALA A 67 5.71 6.05 -12.83
N ARG A 68 6.28 5.70 -14.01
CA ARG A 68 6.42 6.64 -15.13
C ARG A 68 5.06 7.16 -15.61
N LEU A 69 4.07 6.28 -15.69
CA LEU A 69 2.72 6.66 -16.09
C LEU A 69 2.09 7.65 -15.08
N LEU A 70 2.24 7.40 -13.78
CA LEU A 70 1.75 8.32 -12.74
C LEU A 70 2.42 9.70 -12.84
N ILE A 71 3.73 9.75 -13.07
CA ILE A 71 4.47 11.00 -13.27
C ILE A 71 3.94 11.75 -14.49
N GLU A 72 3.74 11.06 -15.60
CA GLU A 72 3.19 11.65 -16.82
C GLU A 72 1.80 12.25 -16.61
N LEU A 73 0.97 11.61 -15.81
CA LEU A 73 -0.38 12.07 -15.47
C LEU A 73 -0.40 13.14 -14.36
N GLY A 74 0.75 13.52 -13.81
CA GLY A 74 0.87 14.58 -12.81
C GLY A 74 0.61 14.16 -11.37
N TYR A 75 0.62 12.87 -11.07
CA TYR A 75 0.58 12.40 -9.68
C TYR A 75 1.84 12.83 -8.93
N GLN A 76 1.66 13.16 -7.67
CA GLN A 76 2.72 13.64 -6.78
C GLN A 76 3.14 12.59 -5.75
N VAL A 77 2.20 11.75 -5.30
CA VAL A 77 2.43 10.76 -4.24
C VAL A 77 1.93 9.40 -4.67
N ASP A 78 2.72 8.37 -4.39
CA ASP A 78 2.29 6.98 -4.36
C ASP A 78 2.45 6.38 -2.96
N CYS A 79 1.56 5.46 -2.56
CA CYS A 79 1.54 4.78 -1.28
C CYS A 79 1.45 3.26 -1.47
N SER A 80 2.10 2.72 -2.50
CA SER A 80 1.99 1.29 -2.84
C SER A 80 3.03 0.42 -2.16
N VAL A 81 4.14 0.99 -1.70
CA VAL A 81 5.22 0.23 -1.08
C VAL A 81 4.82 -0.26 0.31
N THR A 82 4.93 -1.56 0.50
CA THR A 82 4.73 -2.24 1.80
C THR A 82 6.06 -2.83 2.27
N PRO A 83 6.90 -2.05 2.96
CA PRO A 83 8.26 -2.47 3.32
C PRO A 83 8.25 -3.82 4.05
N ARG A 84 9.29 -4.63 3.85
CA ARG A 84 9.48 -5.96 4.46
C ARG A 84 8.55 -7.07 3.92
N VAL A 85 7.59 -6.74 3.04
CA VAL A 85 6.60 -7.69 2.51
C VAL A 85 7.01 -8.16 1.12
N ASN A 86 6.80 -9.45 0.84
CA ASN A 86 7.00 -10.03 -0.48
C ASN A 86 5.67 -10.58 -1.01
N TRP A 87 5.18 -9.99 -2.10
CA TRP A 87 3.93 -10.39 -2.75
C TRP A 87 4.11 -11.35 -3.92
N ARG A 88 5.33 -11.78 -4.24
CA ARG A 88 5.58 -12.70 -5.38
C ARG A 88 4.85 -14.03 -5.27
N ASN A 89 4.58 -14.50 -4.05
CA ASN A 89 3.82 -15.73 -3.83
C ASN A 89 2.30 -15.53 -3.94
N ALA A 90 1.82 -14.30 -3.93
CA ALA A 90 0.42 -13.96 -4.13
C ALA A 90 0.17 -13.77 -5.63
N LYS A 91 -0.07 -14.86 -6.34
CA LYS A 91 -0.27 -14.85 -7.80
C LYS A 91 -1.57 -14.13 -8.18
N GLY A 92 -1.53 -13.35 -9.26
CA GLY A 92 -2.68 -12.78 -9.93
C GLY A 92 -3.17 -13.71 -11.03
N ALA A 93 -2.75 -13.47 -12.28
CA ALA A 93 -3.04 -14.35 -13.42
C ALA A 93 -2.43 -15.74 -13.23
N PRO A 94 -2.99 -16.82 -13.84
CA PRO A 94 -2.47 -18.20 -13.70
C PRO A 94 -1.01 -18.37 -14.09
N GLN A 95 -0.54 -17.59 -15.08
CA GLN A 95 0.84 -17.57 -15.57
C GLN A 95 1.64 -16.37 -15.06
N GLY A 96 1.04 -15.59 -14.13
CA GLY A 96 1.64 -14.37 -13.62
C GLY A 96 2.86 -14.61 -12.74
N HIS A 97 3.65 -13.55 -12.58
CA HIS A 97 4.86 -13.55 -11.76
C HIS A 97 4.60 -13.26 -10.27
N GLY A 98 3.33 -13.03 -9.89
CA GLY A 98 2.96 -12.55 -8.55
C GLY A 98 3.07 -11.04 -8.41
N GLY A 99 2.83 -10.55 -7.19
CA GLY A 99 2.97 -9.13 -6.86
C GLY A 99 4.43 -8.70 -6.67
N THR A 100 4.60 -7.44 -6.31
CA THR A 100 5.93 -6.82 -6.12
C THR A 100 6.58 -7.30 -4.83
N ASP A 101 7.89 -7.47 -4.85
CA ASP A 101 8.71 -7.78 -3.66
C ASP A 101 9.25 -6.48 -3.06
N TYR A 102 8.74 -6.10 -1.90
CA TYR A 102 9.14 -4.88 -1.18
C TYR A 102 10.08 -5.12 -0.01
N GLN A 103 10.67 -6.33 0.13
CA GLN A 103 11.49 -6.68 1.30
C GLN A 103 12.69 -5.75 1.50
N HIS A 104 13.21 -5.17 0.44
CA HIS A 104 14.41 -4.34 0.44
C HIS A 104 14.14 -2.87 0.06
N PHE A 105 12.89 -2.48 -0.01
CA PHE A 105 12.52 -1.10 -0.26
C PHE A 105 12.71 -0.24 0.99
N PRO A 106 12.92 1.09 0.83
CA PRO A 106 12.95 2.01 1.95
C PRO A 106 11.66 1.94 2.76
N ASP A 107 11.77 2.15 4.06
CA ASP A 107 10.64 2.25 5.00
C ASP A 107 10.34 3.69 5.43
N ARG A 108 10.92 4.66 4.72
CA ARG A 108 10.73 6.10 4.87
C ARG A 108 10.33 6.71 3.54
N ALA A 109 9.64 7.84 3.57
CA ALA A 109 9.25 8.55 2.36
C ALA A 109 10.48 8.98 1.55
N TYR A 110 10.43 8.73 0.23
CA TYR A 110 11.53 9.05 -0.69
C TYR A 110 10.99 9.39 -2.08
N PHE A 111 11.64 10.33 -2.76
CA PHE A 111 11.41 10.52 -4.19
C PHE A 111 12.02 9.34 -4.95
N ILE A 112 11.25 8.70 -5.82
CA ILE A 112 11.67 7.45 -6.46
C ILE A 112 12.69 7.67 -7.59
N ASP A 113 13.54 6.67 -7.83
CA ASP A 113 14.23 6.52 -9.10
C ASP A 113 13.31 5.78 -10.08
N VAL A 114 12.98 6.41 -11.21
CA VAL A 114 12.06 5.83 -12.21
C VAL A 114 12.59 4.59 -12.92
N ASN A 115 13.88 4.30 -12.82
CA ASN A 115 14.50 3.11 -13.38
C ASN A 115 14.56 1.95 -12.36
N ASP A 116 14.57 2.30 -11.07
CA ASP A 116 14.58 1.34 -9.97
C ASP A 116 13.79 1.93 -8.78
N ILE A 117 12.49 1.66 -8.74
CA ILE A 117 11.59 2.19 -7.71
C ILE A 117 11.94 1.76 -6.28
N SER A 118 12.87 0.81 -6.12
CA SER A 118 13.41 0.42 -4.80
C SER A 118 14.45 1.41 -4.25
N ARG A 119 14.79 2.46 -5.00
CA ARG A 119 15.82 3.43 -4.65
C ARG A 119 15.30 4.85 -4.65
N ALA A 120 15.88 5.65 -3.78
CA ALA A 120 15.71 7.08 -3.83
C ALA A 120 16.36 7.66 -5.10
N GLY A 121 15.68 8.61 -5.73
CA GLY A 121 16.09 9.30 -6.94
C GLY A 121 15.63 10.75 -6.94
N THR A 122 15.46 11.31 -8.14
CA THR A 122 15.13 12.73 -8.34
C THR A 122 13.84 12.94 -9.12
N SER A 123 13.00 11.91 -9.24
CA SER A 123 11.72 12.06 -9.91
C SER A 123 10.77 12.95 -9.09
N PRO A 124 9.72 13.51 -9.70
CA PRO A 124 8.73 14.30 -8.97
C PRO A 124 7.73 13.43 -8.17
N LEU A 125 7.81 12.10 -8.22
CA LEU A 125 6.90 11.20 -7.50
C LEU A 125 7.50 10.80 -6.16
N LEU A 126 6.81 11.18 -5.09
CA LEU A 126 7.13 10.79 -3.72
C LEU A 126 6.45 9.46 -3.41
N GLU A 127 7.22 8.45 -3.05
CA GLU A 127 6.70 7.26 -2.40
C GLU A 127 6.59 7.50 -0.90
N VAL A 128 5.40 7.19 -0.36
CA VAL A 128 5.12 7.20 1.09
C VAL A 128 4.79 5.77 1.52
N PRO A 129 5.80 4.98 1.91
CA PRO A 129 5.61 3.58 2.27
C PRO A 129 4.70 3.41 3.49
N MET A 130 3.90 2.35 3.49
CA MET A 130 3.08 1.94 4.62
C MET A 130 3.89 1.77 5.90
N SER A 131 3.34 2.20 7.03
CA SER A 131 3.93 1.96 8.35
C SER A 131 3.81 0.49 8.76
N ILE A 132 4.91 -0.25 8.58
CA ILE A 132 5.01 -1.68 8.84
C ILE A 132 6.26 -1.97 9.66
N GLN A 133 6.12 -2.75 10.72
CA GLN A 133 7.24 -3.15 11.57
C GLN A 133 7.33 -4.67 11.72
N TYR A 134 8.53 -5.19 11.97
CA TYR A 134 8.69 -6.61 12.27
C TYR A 134 7.99 -6.97 13.59
N LYS A 135 7.24 -8.07 13.58
CA LYS A 135 6.60 -8.61 14.79
C LYS A 135 7.61 -9.09 15.83
N HIS A 136 8.80 -9.49 15.38
CA HIS A 136 9.87 -10.01 16.24
C HIS A 136 11.18 -9.27 15.94
N PRO A 137 12.10 -9.20 16.91
CA PRO A 137 13.42 -8.63 16.70
C PRO A 137 14.13 -9.24 15.47
N ALA A 138 14.94 -8.44 14.78
CA ALA A 138 15.61 -8.83 13.54
C ALA A 138 16.41 -10.13 13.65
N TRP A 139 17.08 -10.34 14.78
CA TRP A 139 17.88 -11.56 15.01
C TRP A 139 17.03 -12.85 15.04
N LEU A 140 15.82 -12.79 15.62
CA LEU A 140 14.88 -13.93 15.62
C LEU A 140 14.36 -14.22 14.21
N ASN A 141 14.09 -13.17 13.42
CA ASN A 141 13.68 -13.32 12.03
C ASN A 141 14.79 -13.97 11.19
N THR A 142 16.05 -13.59 11.41
CA THR A 142 17.20 -14.19 10.71
C THR A 142 17.36 -15.67 11.03
N ILE A 143 17.26 -16.07 12.30
CA ILE A 143 17.31 -17.48 12.72
C ILE A 143 16.17 -18.27 12.08
N LYS A 144 14.94 -17.74 12.14
CA LYS A 144 13.77 -18.40 11.56
C LYS A 144 13.87 -18.54 10.05
N GLN A 145 14.34 -17.51 9.34
CA GLN A 145 14.59 -17.57 7.90
C GLN A 145 15.67 -18.60 7.54
N GLY A 146 16.77 -18.67 8.31
CA GLY A 146 17.80 -19.68 8.13
C GLY A 146 17.25 -21.09 8.26
N TYR A 147 16.44 -21.35 9.29
CA TYR A 147 15.78 -22.63 9.51
C TYR A 147 14.76 -22.98 8.39
N ASP A 148 13.96 -22.00 7.95
CA ASP A 148 13.00 -22.20 6.86
C ASP A 148 13.72 -22.49 5.52
N ARG A 149 14.86 -21.81 5.24
CA ARG A 149 15.69 -22.07 4.05
C ARG A 149 16.26 -23.51 4.06
N LEU A 150 16.72 -24.01 5.19
CA LEU A 150 17.20 -25.39 5.33
C LEU A 150 16.09 -26.42 5.05
N ARG A 151 14.83 -26.05 5.23
CA ARG A 151 13.65 -26.87 4.92
C ARG A 151 13.06 -26.61 3.53
N GLY A 152 13.72 -25.83 2.69
CA GLY A 152 13.21 -25.46 1.36
C GLY A 152 11.96 -24.60 1.40
N LYS A 153 11.68 -23.91 2.54
CA LYS A 153 10.52 -23.03 2.71
C LYS A 153 10.97 -21.59 2.65
N TYR A 154 10.38 -20.82 1.74
CA TYR A 154 10.53 -19.37 1.68
C TYR A 154 9.34 -18.72 2.39
N ARG A 155 9.55 -18.26 3.61
CA ARG A 155 8.55 -17.50 4.36
C ARG A 155 9.05 -16.07 4.58
N SER A 156 8.20 -15.12 4.26
CA SER A 156 8.44 -13.72 4.64
C SER A 156 8.41 -13.59 6.17
N PRO A 157 9.21 -12.67 6.74
CA PRO A 157 9.12 -12.35 8.16
C PRO A 157 7.71 -11.97 8.54
N SER A 158 7.30 -12.30 9.77
CA SER A 158 6.02 -11.83 10.29
C SER A 158 6.13 -10.33 10.61
N VAL A 159 5.16 -9.56 10.12
CA VAL A 159 5.09 -8.10 10.29
C VAL A 159 3.77 -7.68 10.92
N ASN A 160 3.82 -6.58 11.65
CA ASN A 160 2.66 -5.83 12.13
C ASN A 160 2.47 -4.59 11.25
N TRP A 161 1.23 -4.35 10.88
CA TRP A 161 0.84 -3.23 10.04
C TRP A 161 0.16 -2.16 10.88
N LEU A 162 0.36 -0.91 10.53
CA LEU A 162 -0.49 0.17 11.03
C LEU A 162 -1.83 0.12 10.27
N ARG A 163 -2.62 -0.89 10.60
CA ARG A 163 -3.90 -1.17 9.98
C ARG A 163 -4.88 -1.76 10.99
N PRO A 164 -6.10 -1.21 11.10
CA PRO A 164 -7.14 -1.82 11.93
C PRO A 164 -7.54 -3.20 11.40
N THR A 165 -7.65 -4.15 12.31
CA THR A 165 -8.11 -5.51 12.01
C THR A 165 -9.19 -5.98 13.00
N GLY A 166 -9.66 -5.07 13.87
CA GLY A 166 -10.62 -5.30 14.95
C GLY A 166 -9.94 -5.67 16.25
N GLY A 167 -10.04 -4.79 17.26
CA GLY A 167 -9.47 -4.97 18.58
C GLY A 167 -7.93 -4.95 18.64
N ASN A 168 -7.28 -4.24 17.71
CA ASN A 168 -5.82 -4.21 17.62
C ASN A 168 -5.20 -2.81 17.84
N ALA A 169 -5.89 -1.89 18.53
CA ALA A 169 -5.40 -0.54 18.82
C ALA A 169 -4.01 -0.54 19.45
N SER A 170 -3.76 -1.37 20.46
CA SER A 170 -2.45 -1.46 21.13
C SER A 170 -1.33 -1.86 20.18
N GLN A 171 -1.59 -2.81 19.25
CA GLN A 171 -0.61 -3.19 18.23
C GLN A 171 -0.33 -2.05 17.26
N MET A 172 -1.36 -1.32 16.84
CA MET A 172 -1.20 -0.17 15.95
C MET A 172 -0.38 0.94 16.62
N ILE A 173 -0.67 1.24 17.89
CA ILE A 173 0.10 2.20 18.70
C ILE A 173 1.56 1.75 18.80
N GLU A 174 1.84 0.47 19.04
CA GLU A 174 3.22 -0.06 19.08
C GLU A 174 3.94 0.14 17.75
N VAL A 175 3.29 -0.15 16.61
CA VAL A 175 3.85 0.10 15.27
C VAL A 175 4.16 1.58 15.07
N ALA A 176 3.21 2.47 15.40
CA ALA A 176 3.41 3.91 15.29
C ALA A 176 4.58 4.39 16.17
N GLN A 177 4.64 3.93 17.42
CA GLN A 177 5.72 4.26 18.33
C GLN A 177 7.08 3.79 17.81
N GLN A 178 7.17 2.58 17.27
CA GLN A 178 8.40 2.06 16.67
C GLN A 178 8.83 2.90 15.46
N CYS A 179 7.91 3.25 14.56
CA CYS A 179 8.22 4.12 13.42
C CYS A 179 8.80 5.46 13.89
N LEU A 180 8.13 6.15 14.80
CA LEU A 180 8.57 7.46 15.30
C LEU A 180 9.91 7.37 16.05
N SER A 181 10.12 6.33 16.87
CA SER A 181 11.37 6.12 17.61
C SER A 181 12.58 5.82 16.71
N GLN A 182 12.33 5.26 15.53
CA GLN A 182 13.35 5.02 14.49
C GLN A 182 13.63 6.27 13.65
N GLY A 183 12.99 7.39 13.96
CA GLY A 183 13.17 8.68 13.29
C GLY A 183 12.41 8.79 11.98
N ASN A 184 11.31 8.03 11.78
CA ASN A 184 10.39 8.32 10.72
C ASN A 184 9.63 9.61 11.06
N ASP A 185 9.46 10.48 10.08
CA ASP A 185 8.79 11.77 10.24
C ASP A 185 7.29 11.70 9.90
N TYR A 186 6.77 10.51 9.67
CA TYR A 186 5.35 10.23 9.46
C TYR A 186 4.97 8.84 9.95
N VAL A 187 3.68 8.64 10.11
CA VAL A 187 3.03 7.33 10.18
C VAL A 187 1.85 7.33 9.22
N GLU A 188 1.67 6.23 8.51
CA GLU A 188 0.59 6.03 7.56
C GLU A 188 -0.18 4.77 7.88
N PHE A 189 -1.51 4.87 7.95
CA PHE A 189 -2.40 3.71 8.08
C PHE A 189 -3.28 3.57 6.84
N MET A 190 -3.85 2.38 6.64
CA MET A 190 -4.68 2.09 5.49
C MET A 190 -5.98 1.41 5.88
N LEU A 191 -7.07 1.91 5.29
CA LEU A 191 -8.38 1.29 5.26
C LEU A 191 -9.00 1.40 3.87
N HIS A 192 -9.93 0.51 3.55
CA HIS A 192 -10.83 0.66 2.41
C HIS A 192 -12.12 1.32 2.88
N SER A 193 -12.74 2.15 2.05
CA SER A 193 -14.03 2.78 2.38
C SER A 193 -15.13 1.75 2.68
N SER A 194 -15.10 0.58 2.04
CA SER A 194 -16.00 -0.53 2.32
C SER A 194 -15.86 -1.13 3.73
N GLU A 195 -14.72 -0.94 4.39
CA GLU A 195 -14.50 -1.45 5.75
C GLU A 195 -15.27 -0.67 6.82
N PHE A 196 -15.84 0.50 6.47
CA PHE A 196 -16.76 1.26 7.34
C PHE A 196 -18.23 0.84 7.20
N MET A 197 -18.52 -0.17 6.42
CA MET A 197 -19.88 -0.68 6.21
C MET A 197 -19.97 -2.12 6.72
N PRO A 198 -20.99 -2.44 7.55
CA PRO A 198 -21.20 -3.82 8.02
C PRO A 198 -21.28 -4.79 6.84
N GLY A 199 -20.46 -5.83 6.86
CA GLY A 199 -20.36 -6.80 5.77
C GLY A 199 -19.64 -6.33 4.50
N GLY A 200 -19.17 -5.08 4.45
CA GLY A 200 -18.40 -4.54 3.32
C GLY A 200 -16.96 -5.06 3.24
N SER A 201 -16.52 -5.81 4.24
CA SER A 201 -15.24 -6.51 4.25
C SER A 201 -15.34 -7.83 5.02
N PRO A 202 -14.41 -8.78 4.80
CA PRO A 202 -14.40 -10.02 5.56
C PRO A 202 -14.00 -9.81 7.03
N THR A 203 -13.42 -8.67 7.39
CA THR A 203 -12.98 -8.33 8.75
C THR A 203 -14.12 -7.73 9.58
N PHE A 204 -14.84 -6.76 9.01
CA PHE A 204 -15.89 -6.00 9.71
C PHE A 204 -17.27 -6.42 9.20
N LYS A 205 -17.84 -7.47 9.82
CA LYS A 205 -19.02 -8.18 9.29
C LYS A 205 -20.35 -7.59 9.73
N ASP A 206 -20.38 -6.93 10.88
CA ASP A 206 -21.58 -6.44 11.53
C ASP A 206 -21.33 -5.08 12.22
N GLU A 207 -22.37 -4.49 12.75
CA GLU A 207 -22.33 -3.19 13.42
C GLU A 207 -21.38 -3.19 14.63
N ALA A 208 -21.36 -4.27 15.42
CA ALA A 208 -20.46 -4.36 16.56
C ALA A 208 -18.99 -4.36 16.15
N ALA A 209 -18.65 -4.98 15.01
CA ALA A 209 -17.29 -4.93 14.46
C ALA A 209 -16.94 -3.53 13.95
N ILE A 210 -17.91 -2.77 13.43
CA ILE A 210 -17.69 -1.37 13.01
C ILE A 210 -17.50 -0.46 14.23
N GLU A 211 -18.27 -0.63 15.30
CA GLU A 211 -18.04 0.11 16.55
C GLU A 211 -16.64 -0.16 17.09
N GLY A 212 -16.20 -1.43 17.12
CA GLY A 212 -14.83 -1.78 17.51
C GLY A 212 -13.76 -1.18 16.60
N LEU A 213 -14.03 -1.02 15.30
CA LEU A 213 -13.13 -0.29 14.38
C LEU A 213 -13.00 1.18 14.79
N TYR A 214 -14.12 1.85 15.12
CA TYR A 214 -14.08 3.25 15.57
C TYR A 214 -13.33 3.38 16.90
N GLU A 215 -13.54 2.48 17.86
CA GLU A 215 -12.78 2.45 19.11
C GLU A 215 -11.28 2.30 18.88
N ASP A 216 -10.86 1.39 17.99
CA ASP A 216 -9.45 1.21 17.61
C ASP A 216 -8.85 2.50 16.99
N LEU A 217 -9.60 3.17 16.10
CA LEU A 217 -9.17 4.40 15.45
C LEU A 217 -9.10 5.56 16.43
N GLU A 218 -10.10 5.70 17.33
CA GLU A 218 -10.11 6.74 18.36
C GLU A 218 -8.92 6.59 19.31
N ALA A 219 -8.63 5.36 19.75
CA ALA A 219 -7.48 5.09 20.59
C ALA A 219 -6.14 5.43 19.90
N LEU A 220 -6.00 5.04 18.61
CA LEU A 220 -4.81 5.37 17.81
C LEU A 220 -4.64 6.88 17.64
N PHE A 221 -5.69 7.59 17.20
CA PHE A 221 -5.61 9.02 16.94
C PHE A 221 -5.47 9.85 18.22
N SER A 222 -6.10 9.44 19.31
CA SER A 222 -5.89 10.06 20.62
C SER A 222 -4.43 9.93 21.07
N TRP A 223 -3.81 8.77 20.87
CA TRP A 223 -2.41 8.57 21.19
C TRP A 223 -1.47 9.40 20.28
N LEU A 224 -1.84 9.60 19.00
CA LEU A 224 -1.04 10.38 18.04
C LEU A 224 -1.21 11.90 18.19
N SER A 225 -2.27 12.37 18.78
CA SER A 225 -2.70 13.79 18.76
C SER A 225 -1.69 14.78 19.30
N ASP A 226 -0.86 14.40 20.28
CA ASP A 226 0.19 15.21 20.87
C ASP A 226 1.59 14.94 20.26
N LYS A 227 1.71 14.02 19.32
CA LYS A 227 2.97 13.54 18.74
C LYS A 227 3.10 13.86 17.26
N THR A 228 1.97 14.03 16.59
CA THR A 228 1.93 14.19 15.14
C THR A 228 0.89 15.26 14.74
N VAL A 229 1.02 15.75 13.51
CA VAL A 229 0.05 16.65 12.88
C VAL A 229 -0.58 15.92 11.70
N GLY A 230 -1.92 15.89 11.64
CA GLY A 230 -2.63 15.31 10.51
C GLY A 230 -2.39 16.13 9.25
N MET A 231 -2.04 15.46 8.16
CA MET A 231 -1.79 16.05 6.86
C MET A 231 -2.43 15.22 5.75
N THR A 232 -2.86 15.87 4.69
CA THR A 232 -3.13 15.18 3.43
C THR A 232 -1.80 14.77 2.77
N LEU A 233 -1.84 13.77 1.90
CA LEU A 233 -0.65 13.35 1.13
C LEU A 233 -0.09 14.50 0.27
N ALA A 234 -0.96 15.37 -0.25
CA ALA A 234 -0.53 16.55 -1.01
C ALA A 234 0.22 17.57 -0.13
N GLU A 235 -0.23 17.82 1.10
CA GLU A 235 0.47 18.68 2.06
C GLU A 235 1.80 18.08 2.47
N PHE A 236 1.84 16.76 2.73
CA PHE A 236 3.07 16.04 3.05
C PHE A 236 4.08 16.11 1.90
N TYR A 237 3.62 15.96 0.66
CA TYR A 237 4.47 16.17 -0.52
C TYR A 237 5.12 17.57 -0.54
N GLN A 238 4.34 18.63 -0.29
CA GLN A 238 4.87 19.98 -0.24
C GLN A 238 5.86 20.17 0.92
N HIS A 239 5.65 19.49 2.05
CA HIS A 239 6.59 19.49 3.16
C HIS A 239 7.93 18.81 2.80
N LYS A 240 7.88 17.70 2.07
CA LYS A 240 9.08 16.95 1.65
C LYS A 240 9.87 17.61 0.53
N LYS A 241 9.26 18.53 -0.22
CA LYS A 241 9.89 19.22 -1.34
C LYS A 241 10.72 20.45 -0.92
N LYS A 242 10.55 20.92 0.30
CA LYS A 242 11.33 22.02 0.90
C LYS A 242 12.70 21.56 1.33
#